data_88c852c782f63d2eeb06f0799aad7e84
#
_entry.id   88c852c782f63d2eeb06f0799aad7e84
#
_cell.length_a   1.000
_cell.length_b   1.000
_cell.length_c   1.000
_cell.angle_alpha   90.00
_cell.angle_beta   90.00
_cell.angle_gamma   90.00
#
_symmetry.space_group_name_H-M   'P 1'
#
loop_
_entity.id
_entity.type
_entity.pdbx_description
1 polymer ?
#
loop_
_entity_poly.entity_id
_entity_poly.type
_entity_poly.pdbx_seq_one_letter_code
_entity_poly.pdbx_strand_id
1 'polypeptide(L)'
;MSQNALTLEIDAPGAPEGIHELLEAVARAAMGLEGLMGAEVAARLVDDEAIQAINRDHRGIDRATDVLSFPTISYREGRTAGSSLKLVRREYNPNTGLCFLGDLVISLPRAAEQAASFGHSLQRELGYLTAHGVFHLMGYDHVTEDGQRVMRALEEQALSMLALMR
;
A
#
# COMPACT_ATOMS: atom_id res chain seq x y z
N MET A 1 2.20 -23.50 -1.21
CA MET A 1 1.37 -22.34 -0.90
C MET A 1 1.88 -21.13 -1.65
N SER A 2 0.95 -20.37 -2.24
CA SER A 2 1.31 -19.18 -3.01
C SER A 2 1.74 -18.07 -2.07
N GLN A 3 2.84 -17.38 -2.40
CA GLN A 3 3.29 -16.21 -1.65
C GLN A 3 2.43 -14.99 -2.01
N ASN A 4 2.26 -14.08 -1.06
CA ASN A 4 1.71 -12.76 -1.35
C ASN A 4 2.65 -12.02 -2.31
N ALA A 5 2.09 -11.18 -3.17
CA ALA A 5 2.85 -10.50 -4.20
C ALA A 5 2.43 -9.06 -4.38
N LEU A 6 3.34 -8.26 -4.92
CA LEU A 6 3.06 -6.91 -5.38
C LEU A 6 3.61 -6.77 -6.79
N THR A 7 2.78 -6.29 -7.71
CA THR A 7 3.24 -5.85 -9.03
C THR A 7 3.49 -4.36 -8.97
N LEU A 8 4.52 -3.89 -9.68
CA LEU A 8 4.88 -2.47 -9.67
C LEU A 8 5.09 -1.97 -11.09
N GLU A 9 4.41 -0.87 -11.40
CA GLU A 9 4.62 -0.10 -12.62
C GLU A 9 5.24 1.24 -12.24
N ILE A 10 6.30 1.63 -12.93
CA ILE A 10 7.03 2.88 -12.64
C ILE A 10 6.82 3.83 -13.81
N ASP A 11 6.05 4.89 -13.58
CA ASP A 11 5.67 5.88 -14.58
C ASP A 11 6.18 7.28 -14.20
N ALA A 12 7.30 7.36 -13.48
CA ALA A 12 7.94 8.61 -13.09
C ALA A 12 9.44 8.41 -13.01
N PRO A 13 10.23 9.44 -13.32
CA PRO A 13 11.70 9.34 -13.20
C PRO A 13 12.13 9.43 -11.73
N GLY A 14 13.31 8.87 -11.42
CA GLY A 14 13.93 9.00 -10.10
C GLY A 14 13.62 7.87 -9.12
N ALA A 15 12.99 6.78 -9.58
CA ALA A 15 12.75 5.64 -8.70
C ALA A 15 14.10 5.01 -8.32
N PRO A 16 14.30 4.68 -7.01
CA PRO A 16 15.54 4.04 -6.58
C PRO A 16 15.71 2.66 -7.21
N GLU A 17 16.96 2.27 -7.44
CA GLU A 17 17.27 0.92 -7.88
C GLU A 17 16.82 -0.09 -6.83
N GLY A 18 16.26 -1.23 -7.28
CA GLY A 18 15.78 -2.28 -6.38
C GLY A 18 14.46 -1.96 -5.70
N ILE A 19 13.75 -0.90 -6.15
CA ILE A 19 12.52 -0.48 -5.46
C ILE A 19 11.42 -1.52 -5.56
N HIS A 20 11.30 -2.26 -6.66
CA HIS A 20 10.26 -3.28 -6.79
C HIS A 20 10.41 -4.35 -5.71
N GLU A 21 11.62 -4.88 -5.54
CA GLU A 21 11.91 -5.89 -4.53
C GLU A 21 11.63 -5.38 -3.13
N LEU A 22 11.97 -4.12 -2.86
CA LEU A 22 11.73 -3.51 -1.56
C LEU A 22 10.23 -3.36 -1.28
N LEU A 23 9.47 -2.79 -2.22
CA LEU A 23 8.04 -2.58 -2.00
C LEU A 23 7.27 -3.89 -1.96
N GLU A 24 7.68 -4.90 -2.71
CA GLU A 24 7.10 -6.23 -2.61
C GLU A 24 7.36 -6.85 -1.24
N ALA A 25 8.56 -6.69 -0.71
CA ALA A 25 8.90 -7.19 0.64
C ALA A 25 8.04 -6.49 1.71
N VAL A 26 7.84 -5.17 1.58
CA VAL A 26 6.98 -4.41 2.49
C VAL A 26 5.53 -4.90 2.41
N ALA A 27 5.01 -5.08 1.20
CA ALA A 27 3.64 -5.55 1.00
C ALA A 27 3.45 -6.96 1.56
N ARG A 28 4.41 -7.85 1.34
CA ARG A 28 4.39 -9.20 1.90
C ARG A 28 4.37 -9.17 3.43
N ALA A 29 5.19 -8.30 4.04
CA ALA A 29 5.23 -8.15 5.50
C ALA A 29 3.87 -7.70 6.03
N ALA A 30 3.26 -6.68 5.39
CA ALA A 30 1.95 -6.17 5.80
C ALA A 30 0.86 -7.23 5.66
N MET A 31 0.80 -7.91 4.51
CA MET A 31 -0.19 -8.96 4.29
C MET A 31 0.01 -10.15 5.23
N GLY A 32 1.27 -10.47 5.53
CA GLY A 32 1.61 -11.55 6.47
C GLY A 32 1.16 -11.23 7.90
N LEU A 33 1.28 -9.97 8.34
CA LEU A 33 0.80 -9.56 9.66
C LEU A 33 -0.71 -9.73 9.79
N GLU A 34 -1.44 -9.65 8.68
CA GLU A 34 -2.88 -9.87 8.63
C GLU A 34 -3.24 -11.37 8.50
N GLY A 35 -2.25 -12.22 8.36
CA GLY A 35 -2.45 -13.67 8.21
C GLY A 35 -2.82 -14.10 6.80
N LEU A 36 -2.64 -13.23 5.80
CA LEU A 36 -2.99 -13.57 4.43
C LEU A 36 -1.89 -14.38 3.76
N MET A 37 -2.30 -15.31 2.93
CA MET A 37 -1.44 -16.08 2.04
C MET A 37 -2.12 -16.13 0.67
N GLY A 38 -1.35 -15.90 -0.39
CA GLY A 38 -1.91 -15.94 -1.73
C GLY A 38 -2.73 -14.70 -2.09
N ALA A 39 -2.36 -13.52 -1.60
CA ALA A 39 -2.97 -12.25 -1.96
C ALA A 39 -2.00 -11.40 -2.79
N GLU A 40 -2.55 -10.50 -3.60
CA GLU A 40 -1.73 -9.62 -4.43
C GLU A 40 -2.27 -8.19 -4.42
N VAL A 41 -1.35 -7.25 -4.63
CA VAL A 41 -1.61 -5.82 -4.73
C VAL A 41 -0.91 -5.30 -5.98
N ALA A 42 -1.54 -4.38 -6.70
CA ALA A 42 -0.90 -3.67 -7.80
C ALA A 42 -0.55 -2.26 -7.36
N ALA A 43 0.66 -1.80 -7.65
CA ALA A 43 1.12 -0.47 -7.28
C ALA A 43 1.69 0.25 -8.50
N ARG A 44 1.55 1.57 -8.52
CA ARG A 44 2.14 2.44 -9.54
C ARG A 44 2.84 3.60 -8.85
N LEU A 45 4.05 3.90 -9.32
CA LEU A 45 4.76 5.13 -8.95
C LEU A 45 4.57 6.13 -10.09
N VAL A 46 3.97 7.27 -9.79
CA VAL A 46 3.60 8.28 -10.79
C VAL A 46 4.11 9.65 -10.36
N ASP A 47 3.99 10.65 -11.25
CA ASP A 47 4.27 12.04 -10.90
C ASP A 47 3.06 12.73 -10.26
N ASP A 48 3.27 13.98 -9.80
CA ASP A 48 2.20 14.74 -9.14
C ASP A 48 1.03 15.03 -10.06
N GLU A 49 1.28 15.31 -11.33
CA GLU A 49 0.23 15.60 -12.31
C GLU A 49 -0.68 14.37 -12.51
N ALA A 50 -0.08 13.20 -12.63
CA ALA A 50 -0.81 11.95 -12.83
C ALA A 50 -1.67 11.60 -11.60
N ILE A 51 -1.12 11.72 -10.38
CA ILE A 51 -1.89 11.39 -9.18
C ILE A 51 -3.01 12.42 -8.93
N GLN A 52 -2.77 13.69 -9.30
CA GLN A 52 -3.82 14.71 -9.22
C GLN A 52 -4.98 14.37 -10.14
N ALA A 53 -4.71 13.95 -11.38
CA ALA A 53 -5.74 13.55 -12.33
C ALA A 53 -6.54 12.35 -11.81
N ILE A 54 -5.86 11.35 -11.26
CA ILE A 54 -6.51 10.16 -10.70
C ILE A 54 -7.38 10.55 -9.49
N ASN A 55 -6.88 11.42 -8.61
CA ASN A 55 -7.61 11.87 -7.43
C ASN A 55 -8.88 12.65 -7.83
N ARG A 56 -8.76 13.53 -8.84
CA ARG A 56 -9.89 14.28 -9.37
C ARG A 56 -10.95 13.35 -9.98
N ASP A 57 -10.52 12.41 -10.83
CA ASP A 57 -11.42 11.56 -11.61
C ASP A 57 -12.13 10.51 -10.76
N HIS A 58 -11.47 10.00 -9.70
CA HIS A 58 -11.99 8.92 -8.87
C HIS A 58 -12.56 9.38 -7.53
N ARG A 59 -12.10 10.51 -6.98
CA ARG A 59 -12.53 11.00 -5.67
C ARG A 59 -13.14 12.39 -5.72
N GLY A 60 -13.09 13.06 -6.87
CA GLY A 60 -13.59 14.42 -7.01
C GLY A 60 -12.73 15.49 -6.34
N ILE A 61 -11.50 15.15 -5.98
CA ILE A 61 -10.56 16.06 -5.30
C ILE A 61 -9.47 16.45 -6.28
N ASP A 62 -9.48 17.70 -6.73
CA ASP A 62 -8.56 18.19 -7.76
C ASP A 62 -7.27 18.72 -7.13
N ARG A 63 -6.46 17.81 -6.60
CA ARG A 63 -5.11 18.12 -6.08
C ARG A 63 -4.28 16.86 -5.97
N ALA A 64 -2.95 17.04 -5.98
CA ALA A 64 -2.01 15.95 -5.77
C ALA A 64 -2.02 15.52 -4.30
N THR A 65 -1.68 14.26 -4.07
CA THR A 65 -1.51 13.68 -2.74
C THR A 65 -0.32 12.72 -2.79
N ASP A 66 0.03 12.11 -1.66
CA ASP A 66 1.16 11.18 -1.60
C ASP A 66 0.79 9.76 -2.05
N VAL A 67 -0.36 9.24 -1.58
CA VAL A 67 -0.79 7.87 -1.91
C VAL A 67 -2.30 7.80 -2.01
N LEU A 68 -2.78 7.02 -2.97
CA LEU A 68 -4.19 6.67 -3.14
C LEU A 68 -4.31 5.15 -3.10
N SER A 69 -5.33 4.65 -2.43
CA SER A 69 -5.63 3.22 -2.39
C SER A 69 -7.05 2.97 -2.90
N PHE A 70 -7.20 1.94 -3.75
CA PHE A 70 -8.47 1.57 -4.36
C PHE A 70 -8.75 0.10 -4.06
N PRO A 71 -9.46 -0.18 -2.93
CA PRO A 71 -9.73 -1.56 -2.55
C PRO A 71 -10.78 -2.20 -3.46
N THR A 72 -10.63 -3.50 -3.72
CA THR A 72 -11.65 -4.29 -4.41
C THR A 72 -12.71 -4.80 -3.44
N ILE A 73 -12.43 -4.79 -2.15
CA ILE A 73 -13.28 -5.37 -1.11
C ILE A 73 -13.78 -4.26 -0.20
N SER A 74 -15.11 -4.25 0.06
CA SER A 74 -15.70 -3.42 1.09
C SER A 74 -15.91 -4.29 2.33
N TYR A 75 -15.15 -4.02 3.37
CA TYR A 75 -15.26 -4.76 4.63
C TYR A 75 -16.38 -4.16 5.49
N ARG A 76 -16.99 -5.01 6.30
CA ARG A 76 -17.94 -4.52 7.31
C ARG A 76 -17.19 -3.72 8.36
N GLU A 77 -17.90 -2.80 9.00
CA GLU A 77 -17.32 -1.98 10.07
C GLU A 77 -16.65 -2.87 11.13
N GLY A 78 -15.42 -2.53 11.49
CA GLY A 78 -14.62 -3.28 12.45
C GLY A 78 -14.03 -4.58 11.92
N ARG A 79 -14.18 -4.87 10.62
CA ARG A 79 -13.63 -6.08 10.00
C ARG A 79 -12.47 -5.74 9.09
N THR A 80 -11.53 -6.67 9.00
CA THR A 80 -10.35 -6.56 8.13
C THR A 80 -10.21 -7.81 7.29
N ALA A 81 -9.24 -7.84 6.39
CA ALA A 81 -9.01 -8.99 5.51
C ALA A 81 -8.82 -10.29 6.30
N GLY A 82 -8.08 -10.25 7.40
CA GLY A 82 -7.82 -11.43 8.22
C GLY A 82 -9.09 -12.01 8.87
N SER A 83 -10.08 -11.18 9.13
CA SER A 83 -11.37 -11.62 9.68
C SER A 83 -12.45 -11.80 8.61
N SER A 84 -12.08 -11.66 7.32
CA SER A 84 -13.01 -11.68 6.19
C SER A 84 -12.46 -12.52 5.04
N LEU A 85 -11.89 -13.68 5.34
CA LEU A 85 -11.20 -14.52 4.35
C LEU A 85 -12.12 -14.96 3.21
N LYS A 86 -13.41 -15.13 3.46
CA LYS A 86 -14.36 -15.48 2.40
C LYS A 86 -14.48 -14.36 1.36
N LEU A 87 -14.49 -13.10 1.81
CA LEU A 87 -14.51 -11.95 0.89
C LEU A 87 -13.22 -11.86 0.09
N VAL A 88 -12.08 -12.11 0.73
CA VAL A 88 -10.79 -12.11 0.05
C VAL A 88 -10.74 -13.19 -1.03
N ARG A 89 -11.24 -14.39 -0.75
CA ARG A 89 -11.26 -15.50 -1.71
C ARG A 89 -12.14 -15.24 -2.93
N ARG A 90 -13.14 -14.37 -2.83
CA ARG A 90 -13.97 -13.98 -3.97
C ARG A 90 -13.17 -13.21 -5.02
N GLU A 91 -12.04 -12.63 -4.64
CA GLU A 91 -11.19 -11.85 -5.54
C GLU A 91 -10.09 -12.71 -6.17
N TYR A 92 -10.25 -14.03 -6.16
CA TYR A 92 -9.29 -14.95 -6.76
C TYR A 92 -9.15 -14.71 -8.26
N ASN A 93 -7.91 -14.52 -8.71
CA ASN A 93 -7.57 -14.33 -10.11
C ASN A 93 -6.93 -15.62 -10.65
N PRO A 94 -7.59 -16.36 -11.54
CA PRO A 94 -7.04 -17.61 -12.05
C PRO A 94 -5.77 -17.42 -12.88
N ASN A 95 -5.52 -16.23 -13.42
CA ASN A 95 -4.31 -15.95 -14.19
C ASN A 95 -3.07 -15.87 -13.30
N THR A 96 -3.21 -15.38 -12.07
CA THR A 96 -2.10 -15.26 -11.13
C THR A 96 -2.12 -16.33 -10.03
N GLY A 97 -3.29 -16.93 -9.78
CA GLY A 97 -3.48 -17.82 -8.65
C GLY A 97 -3.58 -17.11 -7.30
N LEU A 98 -3.74 -15.80 -7.31
CA LEU A 98 -3.74 -14.96 -6.12
C LEU A 98 -5.05 -14.19 -6.01
N CYS A 99 -5.39 -13.75 -4.79
CA CYS A 99 -6.57 -12.93 -4.53
C CYS A 99 -6.19 -11.46 -4.59
N PHE A 100 -6.84 -10.72 -5.47
CA PHE A 100 -6.51 -9.30 -5.71
C PHE A 100 -7.17 -8.39 -4.68
N LEU A 101 -6.35 -7.66 -3.92
CA LEU A 101 -6.83 -6.76 -2.87
C LEU A 101 -7.12 -5.34 -3.36
N GLY A 102 -6.44 -4.90 -4.40
CA GLY A 102 -6.65 -3.56 -4.93
C GLY A 102 -5.39 -2.91 -5.48
N ASP A 103 -5.54 -1.62 -5.81
CA ASP A 103 -4.50 -0.82 -6.43
C ASP A 103 -3.99 0.26 -5.48
N LEU A 104 -2.70 0.55 -5.57
CA LEU A 104 -2.06 1.69 -4.92
C LEU A 104 -1.47 2.59 -5.99
N VAL A 105 -1.62 3.90 -5.82
CA VAL A 105 -0.95 4.90 -6.65
C VAL A 105 -0.17 5.81 -5.72
N ILE A 106 1.13 5.93 -5.95
CA ILE A 106 2.04 6.70 -5.09
C ILE A 106 2.71 7.77 -5.94
N SER A 107 2.71 9.02 -5.45
CA SER A 107 3.47 10.10 -6.09
C SER A 107 4.93 9.99 -5.68
N LEU A 108 5.80 9.72 -6.66
CA LEU A 108 7.24 9.64 -6.42
C LEU A 108 7.83 10.99 -6.01
N PRO A 109 7.48 12.12 -6.68
CA PRO A 109 7.97 13.44 -6.25
C PRO A 109 7.53 13.79 -4.83
N ARG A 110 6.29 13.49 -4.47
CA ARG A 110 5.77 13.77 -3.14
C ARG A 110 6.47 12.92 -2.07
N ALA A 111 6.75 11.65 -2.38
CA ALA A 111 7.51 10.77 -1.49
C ALA A 111 8.93 11.32 -1.26
N ALA A 112 9.60 11.79 -2.33
CA ALA A 112 10.94 12.37 -2.21
C ALA A 112 10.94 13.64 -1.34
N GLU A 113 9.94 14.50 -1.52
CA GLU A 113 9.78 15.71 -0.74
C GLU A 113 9.55 15.40 0.75
N GLN A 114 8.67 14.44 1.04
CA GLN A 114 8.40 14.02 2.43
C GLN A 114 9.62 13.37 3.08
N ALA A 115 10.35 12.54 2.33
CA ALA A 115 11.57 11.91 2.85
C ALA A 115 12.58 12.97 3.28
N ALA A 116 12.81 13.97 2.42
CA ALA A 116 13.71 15.08 2.74
C ALA A 116 13.23 15.87 3.96
N SER A 117 11.92 16.15 4.03
CA SER A 117 11.31 16.91 5.12
C SER A 117 11.41 16.18 6.46
N PHE A 118 11.24 14.85 6.45
CA PHE A 118 11.27 14.03 7.68
C PHE A 118 12.68 13.53 8.02
N GLY A 119 13.67 13.80 7.17
CA GLY A 119 15.05 13.41 7.43
C GLY A 119 15.32 11.91 7.32
N HIS A 120 14.61 11.21 6.43
CA HIS A 120 14.88 9.80 6.19
C HIS A 120 14.99 9.51 4.68
N SER A 121 15.33 8.26 4.33
CA SER A 121 15.58 7.89 2.95
C SER A 121 14.30 7.85 2.11
N LEU A 122 14.44 8.00 0.79
CA LEU A 122 13.32 7.81 -0.13
C LEU A 122 12.79 6.38 -0.05
N GLN A 123 13.66 5.40 0.11
CA GLN A 123 13.27 4.00 0.27
C GLN A 123 12.38 3.81 1.48
N ARG A 124 12.72 4.43 2.60
CA ARG A 124 11.92 4.39 3.83
C ARG A 124 10.54 5.00 3.59
N GLU A 125 10.47 6.15 2.92
CA GLU A 125 9.20 6.83 2.66
C GLU A 125 8.32 6.01 1.72
N LEU A 126 8.88 5.49 0.63
CA LEU A 126 8.13 4.64 -0.30
C LEU A 126 7.65 3.37 0.39
N GLY A 127 8.47 2.79 1.25
CA GLY A 127 8.07 1.63 2.06
C GLY A 127 6.92 1.96 3.00
N TYR A 128 6.99 3.11 3.67
CA TYR A 128 5.93 3.57 4.56
C TYR A 128 4.61 3.77 3.80
N LEU A 129 4.63 4.47 2.67
CA LEU A 129 3.43 4.72 1.87
C LEU A 129 2.83 3.42 1.33
N THR A 130 3.67 2.47 0.96
CA THR A 130 3.22 1.15 0.52
C THR A 130 2.55 0.39 1.67
N ALA A 131 3.16 0.33 2.84
CA ALA A 131 2.57 -0.32 4.00
C ALA A 131 1.23 0.32 4.36
N HIS A 132 1.19 1.65 4.42
CA HIS A 132 -0.03 2.41 4.72
C HIS A 132 -1.16 2.07 3.74
N GLY A 133 -0.86 2.09 2.45
CA GLY A 133 -1.84 1.76 1.42
C GLY A 133 -2.31 0.32 1.48
N VAL A 134 -1.40 -0.63 1.72
CA VAL A 134 -1.77 -2.05 1.83
C VAL A 134 -2.69 -2.28 3.02
N PHE A 135 -2.42 -1.66 4.18
CA PHE A 135 -3.31 -1.78 5.33
C PHE A 135 -4.69 -1.20 5.04
N HIS A 136 -4.77 -0.09 4.29
CA HIS A 136 -6.08 0.42 3.84
C HIS A 136 -6.80 -0.59 2.95
N LEU A 137 -6.10 -1.24 2.02
CA LEU A 137 -6.70 -2.27 1.16
C LEU A 137 -7.21 -3.47 1.97
N MET A 138 -6.66 -3.67 3.15
CA MET A 138 -7.07 -4.75 4.05
C MET A 138 -8.12 -4.34 5.08
N GLY A 139 -8.67 -3.14 4.96
CA GLY A 139 -9.79 -2.69 5.78
C GLY A 139 -9.45 -1.81 6.98
N TYR A 140 -8.18 -1.49 7.18
CA TYR A 140 -7.79 -0.56 8.26
C TYR A 140 -8.04 0.88 7.82
N ASP A 141 -8.40 1.73 8.77
CA ASP A 141 -8.54 3.16 8.52
C ASP A 141 -7.95 3.96 9.68
N HIS A 142 -7.82 5.28 9.47
CA HIS A 142 -7.26 6.19 10.46
C HIS A 142 -8.24 7.33 10.80
N VAL A 143 -9.54 7.05 10.69
CA VAL A 143 -10.60 8.04 10.97
C VAL A 143 -10.67 8.36 12.46
N THR A 144 -10.47 7.35 13.32
CA THR A 144 -10.46 7.51 14.79
C THR A 144 -9.04 7.53 15.33
N GLU A 145 -8.85 8.07 16.54
CA GLU A 145 -7.55 8.02 17.22
C GLU A 145 -7.07 6.59 17.43
N ASP A 146 -7.98 5.69 17.81
CA ASP A 146 -7.65 4.28 17.98
C ASP A 146 -7.24 3.64 16.66
N GLY A 147 -7.98 3.92 15.60
CA GLY A 147 -7.64 3.46 14.25
C GLY A 147 -6.27 3.94 13.81
N GLN A 148 -5.95 5.21 14.05
CA GLN A 148 -4.63 5.78 13.74
C GLN A 148 -3.50 5.06 14.50
N ARG A 149 -3.70 4.79 15.79
CA ARG A 149 -2.70 4.10 16.61
C ARG A 149 -2.45 2.69 16.12
N VAL A 150 -3.53 1.95 15.82
CA VAL A 150 -3.44 0.58 15.33
C VAL A 150 -2.71 0.53 14.00
N MET A 151 -3.10 1.38 13.04
CA MET A 151 -2.43 1.43 11.74
C MET A 151 -0.95 1.79 11.88
N ARG A 152 -0.63 2.81 12.66
CA ARG A 152 0.76 3.24 12.85
C ARG A 152 1.61 2.13 13.45
N ALA A 153 1.09 1.42 14.45
CA ALA A 153 1.80 0.30 15.06
C ALA A 153 2.07 -0.82 14.04
N LEU A 154 1.08 -1.16 13.21
CA LEU A 154 1.23 -2.17 12.17
C LEU A 154 2.21 -1.74 11.07
N GLU A 155 2.15 -0.48 10.65
CA GLU A 155 3.06 0.09 9.66
C GLU A 155 4.51 0.00 10.15
N GLU A 156 4.77 0.43 11.38
CA GLU A 156 6.10 0.36 11.97
C GLU A 156 6.57 -1.09 12.15
N GLN A 157 5.66 -1.98 12.50
CA GLN A 157 6.00 -3.40 12.63
C GLN A 157 6.41 -3.99 11.29
N ALA A 158 5.67 -3.70 10.22
CA ALA A 158 6.01 -4.17 8.87
C ALA A 158 7.36 -3.63 8.42
N LEU A 159 7.63 -2.34 8.67
CA LEU A 159 8.89 -1.71 8.27
C LEU A 159 10.07 -2.20 9.09
N SER A 160 9.89 -2.45 10.39
CA SER A 160 10.97 -2.95 11.24
C SER A 160 11.38 -4.37 10.87
N MET A 161 10.47 -5.19 10.36
CA MET A 161 10.79 -6.53 9.86
C MET A 161 11.81 -6.49 8.72
N LEU A 162 11.91 -5.35 8.02
CA LEU A 162 12.79 -5.16 6.87
C LEU A 162 13.95 -4.19 7.19
N ALA A 163 14.14 -3.85 8.45
CA ALA A 163 15.16 -2.90 8.90
C ALA A 163 15.00 -1.51 8.25
N LEU A 164 13.78 -1.10 7.93
CA LEU A 164 13.47 0.23 7.39
C LEU A 164 13.06 1.21 8.50
N MET A 165 13.68 1.11 9.65
CA MET A 165 13.42 2.01 10.77
C MET A 165 14.05 3.39 10.54
N ARG A 166 13.47 4.37 11.21
CA ARG A 166 14.04 5.72 11.24
C ARG A 166 15.43 5.74 11.84
#